data_bf32ce6de28ed3e9fa15ec3386becc5a
#
_entry.id   bf32ce6de28ed3e9fa15ec3386becc5a
#
_cell.length_a   1.000
_cell.length_b   1.000
_cell.length_c   1.000
_cell.angle_alpha   90.00
_cell.angle_beta   90.00
_cell.angle_gamma   90.00
#
_symmetry.space_group_name_H-M   'P 1'
#
loop_
_entity.id
_entity.type
_entity.pdbx_description
1 polymer ?
#
loop_
_entity_poly.entity_id
_entity_poly.type
_entity_poly.pdbx_seq_one_letter_code
_entity_poly.pdbx_strand_id
1 'polypeptide(L)'
;KLGGYGCFRIAMYLMPEAANELSWIFLILTGISVVYGAFSACVQTDLKYINAYSSVSHCGLVLFAILMLNQTAATGAILQMLSHGLMTALFFALIGMIYGRTHTRDVRELAGLMKVMPFLSVCYVIAGLANLGLPGLSGFIAEMTIFVGSFQNNDVFHRTLTIIACSSIVITAVYILRLVGKILYGTCTNKHHLALTDATWDERVAVICLIVCVAGLGMAPFWVCLLYTSPS
;
A
#
# COMPACT_ATOMS: atom_id res chain seq x y z
N LYS A 1 -11.76 -0.25 -0.97
CA LYS A 1 -11.84 1.16 -0.52
C LYS A 1 -13.25 1.67 -0.29
N LEU A 2 -14.26 1.05 -0.91
CA LEU A 2 -15.66 1.40 -0.73
C LEU A 2 -16.10 1.34 0.75
N GLY A 3 -15.61 0.33 1.50
CA GLY A 3 -15.86 0.22 2.94
C GLY A 3 -15.29 1.38 3.74
N GLY A 4 -14.06 1.80 3.44
CA GLY A 4 -13.43 2.96 4.08
C GLY A 4 -14.20 4.26 3.79
N TYR A 5 -14.62 4.46 2.55
CA TYR A 5 -15.46 5.59 2.17
C TYR A 5 -16.82 5.56 2.88
N GLY A 6 -17.45 4.37 2.96
CA GLY A 6 -18.71 4.19 3.69
C GLY A 6 -18.57 4.53 5.18
N CYS A 7 -17.52 4.04 5.84
CA CYS A 7 -17.23 4.40 7.23
C CYS A 7 -17.06 5.91 7.40
N PHE A 8 -16.32 6.56 6.50
CA PHE A 8 -16.10 8.00 6.56
C PHE A 8 -17.41 8.78 6.38
N ARG A 9 -18.21 8.46 5.36
CA ARG A 9 -19.43 9.22 5.02
C ARG A 9 -20.61 8.90 5.92
N ILE A 10 -20.77 7.64 6.34
CA ILE A 10 -21.93 7.21 7.11
C ILE A 10 -21.62 7.26 8.62
N ALA A 11 -20.61 6.53 9.06
CA ALA A 11 -20.34 6.43 10.49
C ALA A 11 -19.89 7.77 11.10
N MET A 12 -18.92 8.45 10.42
CA MET A 12 -18.32 9.67 10.96
C MET A 12 -19.16 10.93 10.71
N TYR A 13 -19.85 11.00 9.58
CA TYR A 13 -20.57 12.20 9.17
C TYR A 13 -22.03 12.20 9.64
N LEU A 14 -22.72 11.04 9.61
CA LEU A 14 -24.12 10.94 10.00
C LEU A 14 -24.32 10.57 11.47
N MET A 15 -23.34 9.88 12.11
CA MET A 15 -23.43 9.40 13.48
C MET A 15 -22.17 9.76 14.28
N PRO A 16 -21.80 11.05 14.40
CA PRO A 16 -20.55 11.46 15.03
C PRO A 16 -20.48 11.10 16.52
N GLU A 17 -21.60 11.15 17.24
CA GLU A 17 -21.68 10.81 18.66
C GLU A 17 -21.38 9.32 18.90
N ALA A 18 -22.09 8.44 18.19
CA ALA A 18 -21.85 6.99 18.28
C ALA A 18 -20.45 6.61 17.80
N ALA A 19 -19.94 7.27 16.76
CA ALA A 19 -18.58 7.06 16.27
C ALA A 19 -17.54 7.44 17.33
N ASN A 20 -17.75 8.51 18.06
CA ASN A 20 -16.86 8.95 19.14
C ASN A 20 -16.87 7.95 20.33
N GLU A 21 -18.04 7.52 20.76
CA GLU A 21 -18.18 6.56 21.88
C GLU A 21 -17.55 5.20 21.58
N LEU A 22 -17.68 4.70 20.34
CA LEU A 22 -17.22 3.37 19.97
C LEU A 22 -15.83 3.36 19.30
N SER A 23 -15.25 4.52 19.01
CA SER A 23 -13.98 4.66 18.29
C SER A 23 -12.84 3.84 18.90
N TRP A 24 -12.74 3.79 20.22
CA TRP A 24 -11.65 3.10 20.92
C TRP A 24 -11.61 1.59 20.64
N ILE A 25 -12.78 0.93 20.53
CA ILE A 25 -12.87 -0.51 20.21
C ILE A 25 -12.34 -0.74 18.79
N PHE A 26 -12.83 0.05 17.85
CA PHE A 26 -12.43 -0.08 16.45
C PHE A 26 -10.98 0.36 16.21
N LEU A 27 -10.46 1.32 16.98
CA LEU A 27 -9.03 1.69 16.94
C LEU A 27 -8.12 0.53 17.33
N ILE A 28 -8.46 -0.23 18.36
CA ILE A 28 -7.72 -1.43 18.75
C ILE A 28 -7.77 -2.47 17.64
N LEU A 29 -8.96 -2.75 17.10
CA LEU A 29 -9.13 -3.75 16.04
C LEU A 29 -8.37 -3.37 14.76
N THR A 30 -8.42 -2.09 14.38
CA THR A 30 -7.69 -1.61 13.20
C THR A 30 -6.18 -1.58 13.44
N GLY A 31 -5.72 -1.20 14.62
CA GLY A 31 -4.31 -1.29 15.01
C GLY A 31 -3.77 -2.73 14.92
N ILE A 32 -4.52 -3.71 15.42
CA ILE A 32 -4.20 -5.12 15.27
C ILE A 32 -4.16 -5.52 13.78
N SER A 33 -5.15 -5.08 13.00
CA SER A 33 -5.22 -5.39 11.55
C SER A 33 -4.01 -4.86 10.79
N VAL A 34 -3.53 -3.65 11.12
CA VAL A 34 -2.34 -3.04 10.50
C VAL A 34 -1.10 -3.92 10.73
N VAL A 35 -0.85 -4.27 11.98
CA VAL A 35 0.33 -5.06 12.37
C VAL A 35 0.21 -6.51 11.88
N TYR A 36 -0.94 -7.14 12.09
CA TYR A 36 -1.21 -8.51 11.66
C TYR A 36 -1.07 -8.67 10.15
N GLY A 37 -1.65 -7.73 9.37
CA GLY A 37 -1.55 -7.75 7.91
C GLY A 37 -0.10 -7.67 7.43
N ALA A 38 0.71 -6.81 8.02
CA ALA A 38 2.12 -6.65 7.68
C ALA A 38 2.94 -7.92 8.02
N PHE A 39 2.76 -8.49 9.21
CA PHE A 39 3.43 -9.75 9.59
C PHE A 39 2.98 -10.93 8.73
N SER A 40 1.69 -11.03 8.44
CA SER A 40 1.17 -12.08 7.58
C SER A 40 1.75 -12.01 6.16
N ALA A 41 1.94 -10.81 5.62
CA ALA A 41 2.61 -10.62 4.33
C ALA A 41 4.06 -11.13 4.34
N CYS A 42 4.80 -10.97 5.46
CA CYS A 42 6.17 -11.47 5.60
C CYS A 42 6.30 -13.00 5.45
N VAL A 43 5.29 -13.73 5.87
CA VAL A 43 5.33 -15.21 5.94
C VAL A 43 4.85 -15.86 4.63
N GLN A 44 4.12 -15.12 3.80
CA GLN A 44 3.59 -15.65 2.54
C GLN A 44 4.70 -15.94 1.52
N THR A 45 4.44 -16.94 0.68
CA THR A 45 5.31 -17.35 -0.43
C THR A 45 4.68 -17.13 -1.80
N ASP A 46 3.39 -16.90 -1.87
CA ASP A 46 2.66 -16.58 -3.11
C ASP A 46 2.55 -15.06 -3.26
N LEU A 47 2.96 -14.53 -4.43
CA LEU A 47 2.95 -13.10 -4.75
C LEU A 47 1.58 -12.44 -4.55
N LYS A 48 0.51 -13.15 -4.91
CA LYS A 48 -0.85 -12.67 -4.78
C LYS A 48 -1.25 -12.53 -3.31
N TYR A 49 -0.89 -13.50 -2.47
CA TYR A 49 -1.19 -13.46 -1.04
C TYR A 49 -0.35 -12.42 -0.30
N ILE A 50 0.92 -12.23 -0.68
CA ILE A 50 1.76 -11.16 -0.12
C ILE A 50 1.08 -9.80 -0.35
N ASN A 51 0.64 -9.53 -1.58
CA ASN A 51 -0.03 -8.27 -1.91
C ASN A 51 -1.42 -8.15 -1.24
N ALA A 52 -2.15 -9.25 -1.09
CA ALA A 52 -3.43 -9.27 -0.40
C ALA A 52 -3.29 -8.92 1.09
N TYR A 53 -2.33 -9.52 1.82
CA TYR A 53 -2.09 -9.19 3.22
C TYR A 53 -1.49 -7.80 3.42
N SER A 54 -0.65 -7.33 2.50
CA SER A 54 -0.24 -5.94 2.43
C SER A 54 -1.45 -5.00 2.35
N SER A 55 -2.43 -5.35 1.51
CA SER A 55 -3.67 -4.59 1.39
C SER A 55 -4.52 -4.60 2.66
N VAL A 56 -4.53 -5.69 3.44
CA VAL A 56 -5.19 -5.74 4.75
C VAL A 56 -4.55 -4.72 5.70
N SER A 57 -3.22 -4.64 5.75
CA SER A 57 -2.49 -3.68 6.56
C SER A 57 -2.84 -2.23 6.18
N HIS A 58 -2.74 -1.88 4.91
CA HIS A 58 -3.05 -0.51 4.45
C HIS A 58 -4.54 -0.14 4.56
N CYS A 59 -5.46 -1.09 4.40
CA CYS A 59 -6.88 -0.84 4.66
C CYS A 59 -7.15 -0.63 6.15
N GLY A 60 -6.46 -1.40 7.00
CA GLY A 60 -6.46 -1.19 8.45
C GLY A 60 -5.99 0.21 8.81
N LEU A 61 -4.91 0.69 8.18
CA LEU A 61 -4.37 2.04 8.40
C LEU A 61 -5.35 3.15 7.96
N VAL A 62 -6.09 2.95 6.87
CA VAL A 62 -7.15 3.89 6.44
C VAL A 62 -8.23 4.00 7.51
N LEU A 63 -8.77 2.87 7.98
CA LEU A 63 -9.80 2.88 9.03
C LEU A 63 -9.27 3.44 10.34
N PHE A 64 -8.04 3.09 10.70
CA PHE A 64 -7.35 3.64 11.86
C PHE A 64 -7.28 5.17 11.81
N ALA A 65 -6.90 5.73 10.66
CA ALA A 65 -6.82 7.18 10.48
C ALA A 65 -8.19 7.88 10.56
N ILE A 66 -9.24 7.26 10.02
CA ILE A 66 -10.61 7.78 10.12
C ILE A 66 -11.06 7.83 11.58
N LEU A 67 -10.78 6.77 12.35
CA LEU A 67 -11.18 6.63 13.75
C LEU A 67 -10.38 7.51 14.71
N MET A 68 -9.31 8.16 14.27
CA MET A 68 -8.59 9.18 15.03
C MET A 68 -9.41 10.47 15.26
N LEU A 69 -10.55 10.62 14.57
CA LEU A 69 -11.49 11.75 14.72
C LEU A 69 -10.84 13.13 14.53
N ASN A 70 -9.83 13.21 13.70
CA ASN A 70 -9.02 14.39 13.48
C ASN A 70 -8.95 14.68 11.99
N GLN A 71 -9.11 15.94 11.59
CA GLN A 71 -9.18 16.35 10.20
C GLN A 71 -7.92 15.99 9.40
N THR A 72 -6.74 16.15 10.01
CA THR A 72 -5.46 15.82 9.34
C THR A 72 -5.36 14.32 9.04
N ALA A 73 -5.67 13.47 10.04
CA ALA A 73 -5.65 12.02 9.85
C ALA A 73 -6.71 11.56 8.84
N ALA A 74 -7.90 12.15 8.86
CA ALA A 74 -8.97 11.88 7.90
C ALA A 74 -8.56 12.25 6.47
N THR A 75 -7.90 13.38 6.26
CA THR A 75 -7.32 13.78 4.97
C THR A 75 -6.29 12.75 4.50
N GLY A 76 -5.40 12.32 5.41
CA GLY A 76 -4.45 11.25 5.14
C GLY A 76 -5.12 9.93 4.75
N ALA A 77 -6.24 9.57 5.39
CA ALA A 77 -7.02 8.38 5.05
C ALA A 77 -7.56 8.43 3.61
N ILE A 78 -8.06 9.59 3.17
CA ILE A 78 -8.56 9.77 1.81
C ILE A 78 -7.41 9.65 0.79
N LEU A 79 -6.27 10.30 1.08
CA LEU A 79 -5.07 10.19 0.26
C LEU A 79 -4.60 8.73 0.18
N GLN A 80 -4.65 7.99 1.29
CA GLN A 80 -4.25 6.58 1.34
C GLN A 80 -5.22 5.68 0.58
N MET A 81 -6.53 5.98 0.59
CA MET A 81 -7.48 5.23 -0.22
C MET A 81 -7.16 5.33 -1.71
N LEU A 82 -6.84 6.54 -2.19
CA LEU A 82 -6.49 6.78 -3.59
C LEU A 82 -5.13 6.19 -3.94
N SER A 83 -4.10 6.51 -3.15
CA SER A 83 -2.73 6.04 -3.33
C SER A 83 -2.64 4.52 -3.36
N HIS A 84 -3.19 3.86 -2.34
CA HIS A 84 -3.17 2.41 -2.26
C HIS A 84 -3.99 1.75 -3.39
N GLY A 85 -5.07 2.37 -3.84
CA GLY A 85 -5.84 1.88 -4.98
C GLY A 85 -5.00 1.78 -6.25
N LEU A 86 -4.30 2.86 -6.61
CA LEU A 86 -3.42 2.92 -7.77
C LEU A 86 -2.20 1.98 -7.63
N MET A 87 -1.58 1.98 -6.46
CA MET A 87 -0.44 1.13 -6.15
C MET A 87 -0.79 -0.35 -6.23
N THR A 88 -1.94 -0.75 -5.69
CA THR A 88 -2.41 -2.14 -5.72
C THR A 88 -2.75 -2.56 -7.15
N ALA A 89 -3.35 -1.67 -7.95
CA ALA A 89 -3.60 -1.92 -9.36
C ALA A 89 -2.28 -2.18 -10.12
N LEU A 90 -1.26 -1.36 -9.86
CA LEU A 90 0.08 -1.55 -10.43
C LEU A 90 0.69 -2.90 -10.05
N PHE A 91 0.66 -3.26 -8.76
CA PHE A 91 1.19 -4.54 -8.30
C PHE A 91 0.48 -5.74 -8.93
N PHE A 92 -0.85 -5.74 -8.95
CA PHE A 92 -1.61 -6.84 -9.53
C PHE A 92 -1.42 -6.94 -11.05
N ALA A 93 -1.29 -5.82 -11.74
CA ALA A 93 -0.95 -5.82 -13.17
C ALA A 93 0.42 -6.49 -13.39
N LEU A 94 1.45 -6.09 -12.63
CA LEU A 94 2.79 -6.68 -12.73
C LEU A 94 2.83 -8.16 -12.35
N ILE A 95 2.14 -8.56 -11.29
CA ILE A 95 2.01 -9.97 -10.89
C ILE A 95 1.29 -10.78 -11.96
N GLY A 96 0.24 -10.21 -12.56
CA GLY A 96 -0.48 -10.84 -13.66
C GLY A 96 0.40 -11.06 -14.89
N MET A 97 1.22 -10.08 -15.26
CA MET A 97 2.18 -10.17 -16.37
C MET A 97 3.28 -11.20 -16.10
N ILE A 98 3.83 -11.24 -14.88
CA ILE A 98 4.80 -12.25 -14.46
C ILE A 98 4.16 -13.64 -14.54
N TYR A 99 2.98 -13.81 -13.96
CA TYR A 99 2.27 -15.08 -13.95
C TYR A 99 1.88 -15.57 -15.35
N GLY A 100 1.43 -14.67 -16.24
CA GLY A 100 1.09 -15.01 -17.63
C GLY A 100 2.27 -15.58 -18.42
N ARG A 101 3.52 -15.29 -18.01
CA ARG A 101 4.75 -15.77 -18.65
C ARG A 101 5.37 -16.97 -17.95
N THR A 102 5.40 -16.91 -16.60
CA THR A 102 6.08 -17.94 -15.78
C THR A 102 5.17 -19.08 -15.36
N HIS A 103 3.84 -18.88 -15.41
CA HIS A 103 2.80 -19.79 -14.91
C HIS A 103 2.95 -20.16 -13.42
N THR A 104 3.80 -19.46 -12.69
CA THR A 104 3.98 -19.63 -11.24
C THR A 104 3.90 -18.29 -10.51
N ARG A 105 3.46 -18.31 -9.25
CA ARG A 105 3.43 -17.16 -8.33
C ARG A 105 4.26 -17.42 -7.08
N ASP A 106 4.86 -18.61 -6.98
CA ASP A 106 5.69 -18.94 -5.83
C ASP A 106 7.03 -18.22 -5.92
N VAL A 107 7.29 -17.37 -4.92
CA VAL A 107 8.53 -16.59 -4.80
C VAL A 107 9.79 -17.47 -4.78
N ARG A 108 9.64 -18.75 -4.37
CA ARG A 108 10.76 -19.69 -4.30
C ARG A 108 11.20 -20.21 -5.67
N GLU A 109 10.28 -20.20 -6.65
CA GLU A 109 10.53 -20.61 -8.03
C GLU A 109 10.94 -19.45 -8.94
N LEU A 110 10.66 -18.22 -8.49
CA LEU A 110 10.96 -17.00 -9.22
C LEU A 110 12.31 -16.46 -8.73
N ALA A 111 13.32 -16.46 -9.58
CA ALA A 111 14.62 -15.85 -9.30
C ALA A 111 15.26 -15.35 -10.60
N GLY A 112 16.02 -14.24 -10.50
CA GLY A 112 16.80 -13.71 -11.62
C GLY A 112 15.96 -13.07 -12.73
N LEU A 113 14.72 -12.64 -12.46
CA LEU A 113 13.83 -12.04 -13.46
C LEU A 113 14.40 -10.74 -14.07
N MET A 114 15.28 -10.04 -13.36
CA MET A 114 15.93 -8.83 -13.87
C MET A 114 16.69 -9.07 -15.18
N LYS A 115 17.26 -10.25 -15.37
CA LYS A 115 18.01 -10.61 -16.59
C LYS A 115 17.11 -10.95 -17.77
N VAL A 116 15.92 -11.46 -17.49
CA VAL A 116 14.99 -11.99 -18.50
C VAL A 116 13.94 -10.95 -18.90
N MET A 117 13.39 -10.26 -17.91
CA MET A 117 12.32 -9.26 -18.08
C MET A 117 12.72 -7.94 -17.39
N PRO A 118 13.69 -7.18 -17.93
CA PRO A 118 14.22 -6.00 -17.27
C PRO A 118 13.18 -4.89 -17.08
N PHE A 119 12.30 -4.65 -18.04
CA PHE A 119 11.26 -3.62 -17.92
C PHE A 119 10.29 -3.95 -16.78
N LEU A 120 9.72 -5.16 -16.77
CA LEU A 120 8.81 -5.59 -15.69
C LEU A 120 9.50 -5.56 -14.32
N SER A 121 10.76 -5.92 -14.27
CA SER A 121 11.55 -5.92 -13.03
C SER A 121 11.75 -4.51 -12.48
N VAL A 122 12.11 -3.55 -13.32
CA VAL A 122 12.25 -2.15 -12.90
C VAL A 122 10.90 -1.60 -12.41
N CYS A 123 9.83 -1.86 -13.15
CA CYS A 123 8.49 -1.43 -12.74
C CYS A 123 8.06 -2.07 -11.40
N TYR A 124 8.45 -3.34 -11.17
CA TYR A 124 8.18 -4.03 -9.92
C TYR A 124 8.95 -3.42 -8.74
N VAL A 125 10.19 -3.00 -8.95
CA VAL A 125 10.97 -2.23 -7.95
C VAL A 125 10.24 -0.93 -7.62
N ILE A 126 9.83 -0.14 -8.63
CA ILE A 126 9.11 1.13 -8.42
C ILE A 126 7.82 0.91 -7.65
N ALA A 127 7.05 -0.14 -7.99
CA ALA A 127 5.84 -0.51 -7.26
C ALA A 127 6.15 -0.87 -5.79
N GLY A 128 7.24 -1.62 -5.56
CA GLY A 128 7.72 -1.95 -4.22
C GLY A 128 8.09 -0.73 -3.40
N LEU A 129 8.81 0.21 -4.00
CA LEU A 129 9.20 1.47 -3.37
C LEU A 129 7.99 2.37 -3.07
N ALA A 130 6.96 2.33 -3.93
CA ALA A 130 5.71 3.04 -3.69
C ALA A 130 4.94 2.44 -2.49
N ASN A 131 4.92 1.11 -2.36
CA ASN A 131 4.31 0.42 -1.23
C ASN A 131 5.07 0.65 0.08
N LEU A 132 6.36 0.89 -0.01
CA LEU A 132 7.22 1.22 1.13
C LEU A 132 7.00 2.65 1.64
N GLY A 133 6.29 3.48 0.90
CA GLY A 133 6.12 4.89 1.25
C GLY A 133 7.41 5.70 1.10
N LEU A 134 8.16 5.53 0.00
CA LEU A 134 9.33 6.38 -0.25
C LEU A 134 8.93 7.80 -0.66
N PRO A 135 9.68 8.82 -0.19
CA PRO A 135 9.48 10.21 -0.60
C PRO A 135 9.47 10.36 -2.13
N GLY A 136 8.51 11.13 -2.65
CA GLY A 136 8.30 11.31 -4.08
C GLY A 136 7.24 10.37 -4.67
N LEU A 137 6.75 9.39 -3.93
CA LEU A 137 5.65 8.51 -4.32
C LEU A 137 4.43 8.72 -3.43
N SER A 138 3.25 8.40 -3.95
CA SER A 138 1.96 8.74 -3.32
C SER A 138 1.77 8.14 -1.92
N GLY A 139 2.35 6.96 -1.65
CA GLY A 139 2.27 6.29 -0.35
C GLY A 139 2.87 7.11 0.78
N PHE A 140 4.02 7.75 0.55
CA PHE A 140 4.70 8.54 1.56
C PHE A 140 3.84 9.68 2.12
N ILE A 141 3.25 10.47 1.23
CA ILE A 141 2.46 11.64 1.64
C ILE A 141 1.22 11.22 2.41
N ALA A 142 0.57 10.15 1.94
CA ALA A 142 -0.62 9.63 2.60
C ALA A 142 -0.31 9.11 4.01
N GLU A 143 0.70 8.26 4.16
CA GLU A 143 1.09 7.69 5.45
C GLU A 143 1.62 8.75 6.42
N MET A 144 2.48 9.65 5.96
CA MET A 144 2.98 10.76 6.77
C MET A 144 1.85 11.64 7.27
N THR A 145 0.86 11.98 6.43
CA THR A 145 -0.30 12.76 6.83
C THR A 145 -1.14 12.04 7.88
N ILE A 146 -1.31 10.71 7.74
CA ILE A 146 -2.00 9.89 8.74
C ILE A 146 -1.27 9.95 10.08
N PHE A 147 0.02 9.68 10.10
CA PHE A 147 0.77 9.61 11.35
C PHE A 147 0.91 10.97 12.02
N VAL A 148 1.19 12.02 11.26
CA VAL A 148 1.22 13.40 11.79
C VAL A 148 -0.13 13.77 12.40
N GLY A 149 -1.24 13.50 11.71
CA GLY A 149 -2.57 13.72 12.23
C GLY A 149 -2.85 12.91 13.48
N SER A 150 -2.50 11.62 13.50
CA SER A 150 -2.72 10.75 14.65
C SER A 150 -1.93 11.18 15.89
N PHE A 151 -0.72 11.73 15.72
CA PHE A 151 0.08 12.27 16.82
C PHE A 151 -0.43 13.61 17.37
N GLN A 152 -1.31 14.33 16.66
CA GLN A 152 -1.95 15.56 17.18
C GLN A 152 -2.88 15.28 18.35
N ASN A 153 -3.39 14.07 18.48
CA ASN A 153 -4.16 13.66 19.65
C ASN A 153 -3.27 13.60 20.89
N ASN A 154 -3.60 14.35 21.93
CA ASN A 154 -2.79 14.45 23.14
C ASN A 154 -2.96 13.27 24.12
N ASP A 155 -3.88 12.37 23.84
CA ASP A 155 -4.19 11.24 24.70
C ASP A 155 -3.14 10.12 24.55
N VAL A 156 -2.72 9.55 25.67
CA VAL A 156 -1.72 8.47 25.74
C VAL A 156 -2.16 7.24 24.95
N PHE A 157 -3.47 6.93 24.99
CA PHE A 157 -4.04 5.78 24.29
C PHE A 157 -3.84 5.90 22.77
N HIS A 158 -4.23 7.04 22.18
CA HIS A 158 -4.11 7.28 20.74
C HIS A 158 -2.63 7.32 20.30
N ARG A 159 -1.75 7.93 21.08
CA ARG A 159 -0.31 7.97 20.78
C ARG A 159 0.32 6.58 20.83
N THR A 160 -0.03 5.77 21.83
CA THR A 160 0.49 4.40 21.93
C THR A 160 0.07 3.55 20.74
N LEU A 161 -1.20 3.60 20.34
CA LEU A 161 -1.69 2.88 19.17
C LEU A 161 -1.04 3.39 17.87
N THR A 162 -0.78 4.69 17.76
CA THR A 162 -0.08 5.29 16.61
C THR A 162 1.35 4.75 16.51
N ILE A 163 2.09 4.65 17.64
CA ILE A 163 3.44 4.07 17.65
C ILE A 163 3.41 2.60 17.19
N ILE A 164 2.43 1.83 17.67
CA ILE A 164 2.25 0.44 17.25
C ILE A 164 1.95 0.37 15.74
N ALA A 165 1.05 1.22 15.24
CA ALA A 165 0.75 1.27 13.81
C ALA A 165 1.97 1.69 12.97
N CYS A 166 2.78 2.66 13.42
CA CYS A 166 4.01 3.07 12.76
C CYS A 166 5.02 1.92 12.62
N SER A 167 5.03 0.95 13.54
CA SER A 167 5.94 -0.21 13.43
C SER A 167 5.69 -1.05 12.17
N SER A 168 4.49 -1.00 11.62
CA SER A 168 4.15 -1.70 10.37
C SER A 168 4.96 -1.23 9.17
N ILE A 169 5.44 0.03 9.15
CA ILE A 169 6.31 0.56 8.09
C ILE A 169 7.60 -0.25 8.00
N VAL A 170 8.21 -0.53 9.15
CA VAL A 170 9.45 -1.32 9.20
C VAL A 170 9.21 -2.73 8.68
N ILE A 171 8.09 -3.34 9.07
CA ILE A 171 7.71 -4.69 8.63
C ILE A 171 7.47 -4.70 7.12
N THR A 172 6.80 -3.66 6.60
CA THR A 172 6.58 -3.47 5.16
C THR A 172 7.90 -3.37 4.41
N ALA A 173 8.87 -2.60 4.94
CA ALA A 173 10.21 -2.51 4.37
C ALA A 173 10.87 -3.90 4.27
N VAL A 174 10.81 -4.67 5.33
CA VAL A 174 11.44 -6.00 5.38
C VAL A 174 10.85 -6.92 4.31
N TYR A 175 9.52 -7.06 4.23
CA TYR A 175 8.97 -8.03 3.28
C TYR A 175 9.07 -7.56 1.83
N ILE A 176 8.93 -6.27 1.54
CA ILE A 176 9.08 -5.74 0.18
C ILE A 176 10.51 -5.89 -0.33
N LEU A 177 11.50 -5.45 0.45
CA LEU A 177 12.90 -5.56 0.03
C LEU A 177 13.35 -7.02 -0.10
N ARG A 178 12.90 -7.89 0.81
CA ARG A 178 13.14 -9.33 0.70
C ARG A 178 12.49 -9.93 -0.55
N LEU A 179 11.27 -9.51 -0.88
CA LEU A 179 10.54 -9.98 -2.06
C LEU A 179 11.25 -9.56 -3.33
N VAL A 180 11.56 -8.26 -3.47
CA VAL A 180 12.30 -7.70 -4.60
C VAL A 180 13.64 -8.41 -4.76
N GLY A 181 14.38 -8.57 -3.64
CA GLY A 181 15.67 -9.27 -3.64
C GLY A 181 15.59 -10.70 -4.14
N LYS A 182 14.58 -11.46 -3.74
CA LYS A 182 14.41 -12.87 -4.12
C LYS A 182 13.99 -13.06 -5.58
N ILE A 183 13.05 -12.24 -6.06
CA ILE A 183 12.45 -12.42 -7.38
C ILE A 183 13.37 -11.88 -8.48
N LEU A 184 13.95 -10.71 -8.27
CA LEU A 184 14.66 -10.00 -9.32
C LEU A 184 16.13 -10.40 -9.43
N TYR A 185 16.77 -10.67 -8.30
CA TYR A 185 18.19 -10.97 -8.24
C TYR A 185 18.46 -12.47 -8.10
N GLY A 186 19.69 -12.86 -8.35
CA GLY A 186 20.13 -14.24 -8.28
C GLY A 186 20.26 -14.91 -9.66
N THR A 187 20.49 -16.21 -9.64
CA THR A 187 20.56 -17.03 -10.85
C THR A 187 19.18 -17.57 -11.18
N CYS A 188 18.76 -17.45 -12.44
CA CYS A 188 17.54 -18.05 -12.93
C CYS A 188 17.67 -19.58 -12.83
N THR A 189 16.94 -20.19 -11.90
CA THR A 189 17.02 -21.63 -11.60
C THR A 189 16.29 -22.46 -12.65
N ASN A 190 15.26 -21.89 -13.27
CA ASN A 190 14.43 -22.59 -14.24
C ASN A 190 14.83 -22.18 -15.66
N LYS A 191 15.35 -23.15 -16.45
CA LYS A 191 15.76 -22.93 -17.83
C LYS A 191 14.62 -22.45 -18.74
N HIS A 192 13.36 -22.81 -18.43
CA HIS A 192 12.19 -22.31 -19.16
C HIS A 192 12.02 -20.81 -19.03
N HIS A 193 12.41 -20.22 -17.91
CA HIS A 193 12.29 -18.78 -17.71
C HIS A 193 13.29 -17.96 -18.55
N LEU A 194 14.39 -18.57 -19.03
CA LEU A 194 15.40 -17.87 -19.85
C LEU A 194 14.90 -17.48 -21.25
N ALA A 195 13.86 -18.13 -21.76
CA ALA A 195 13.29 -17.88 -23.08
C ALA A 195 12.07 -16.94 -23.05
N LEU A 196 11.69 -16.40 -21.85
CA LEU A 196 10.52 -15.54 -21.71
C LEU A 196 10.76 -14.16 -22.31
N THR A 197 9.71 -13.60 -22.91
CA THR A 197 9.72 -12.25 -23.47
C THR A 197 9.34 -11.22 -22.41
N ASP A 198 9.90 -10.03 -22.49
CA ASP A 198 9.52 -8.90 -21.64
C ASP A 198 8.13 -8.34 -22.02
N ALA A 199 7.66 -7.31 -21.32
CA ALA A 199 6.35 -6.69 -21.51
C ALA A 199 6.08 -6.30 -22.97
N THR A 200 4.86 -6.57 -23.44
CA THR A 200 4.36 -6.08 -24.73
C THR A 200 4.12 -4.56 -24.67
N TRP A 201 3.94 -3.94 -25.84
CA TRP A 201 3.74 -2.49 -25.90
C TRP A 201 2.53 -2.03 -25.11
N ASP A 202 1.41 -2.73 -25.21
CA ASP A 202 0.16 -2.41 -24.50
C ASP A 202 0.33 -2.51 -22.98
N GLU A 203 1.03 -3.54 -22.52
CA GLU A 203 1.36 -3.74 -21.11
C GLU A 203 2.27 -2.62 -20.58
N ARG A 204 3.25 -2.19 -21.39
CA ARG A 204 4.15 -1.08 -21.01
C ARG A 204 3.40 0.22 -20.84
N VAL A 205 2.49 0.55 -21.75
CA VAL A 205 1.67 1.77 -21.67
C VAL A 205 0.83 1.76 -20.41
N ALA A 206 0.15 0.64 -20.09
CA ALA A 206 -0.68 0.53 -18.90
C ALA A 206 0.14 0.71 -17.60
N VAL A 207 1.29 0.06 -17.50
CA VAL A 207 2.17 0.15 -16.32
C VAL A 207 2.77 1.55 -16.17
N ILE A 208 3.25 2.16 -17.27
CA ILE A 208 3.80 3.53 -17.24
C ILE A 208 2.72 4.52 -16.80
N CYS A 209 1.50 4.40 -17.30
CA CYS A 209 0.39 5.26 -16.90
C CYS A 209 0.14 5.18 -15.38
N LEU A 210 0.09 3.98 -14.82
CA LEU A 210 -0.08 3.79 -13.37
C LEU A 210 1.11 4.35 -12.56
N ILE A 211 2.35 4.15 -13.02
CA ILE A 211 3.55 4.71 -12.37
C ILE A 211 3.51 6.24 -12.39
N VAL A 212 3.14 6.85 -13.51
CA VAL A 212 3.00 8.30 -13.63
C VAL A 212 1.94 8.83 -12.68
N CYS A 213 0.80 8.14 -12.54
CA CYS A 213 -0.23 8.52 -11.58
C CYS A 213 0.27 8.44 -10.13
N VAL A 214 0.97 7.35 -9.76
CA VAL A 214 1.53 7.17 -8.41
C VAL A 214 2.60 8.22 -8.10
N ALA A 215 3.49 8.51 -9.04
CA ALA A 215 4.53 9.53 -8.88
C ALA A 215 3.93 10.95 -8.90
N GLY A 216 2.97 11.22 -9.77
CA GLY A 216 2.28 12.50 -9.86
C GLY A 216 1.56 12.88 -8.57
N LEU A 217 0.83 11.94 -7.96
CA LEU A 217 0.21 12.13 -6.65
C LEU A 217 1.25 12.29 -5.53
N GLY A 218 2.40 11.67 -5.65
CA GLY A 218 3.49 11.79 -4.67
C GLY A 218 4.22 13.13 -4.74
N MET A 219 4.34 13.73 -5.93
CA MET A 219 5.03 15.01 -6.13
C MET A 219 4.11 16.22 -6.01
N ALA A 220 2.84 16.07 -6.36
CA ALA A 220 1.87 17.16 -6.36
C ALA A 220 0.54 16.77 -5.70
N PRO A 221 0.52 16.53 -4.37
CA PRO A 221 -0.69 16.14 -3.64
C PRO A 221 -1.71 17.27 -3.52
N PHE A 222 -1.33 18.50 -3.84
CA PHE A 222 -2.13 19.71 -3.63
C PHE A 222 -3.53 19.64 -4.25
N TRP A 223 -3.65 19.03 -5.42
CA TRP A 223 -4.92 18.89 -6.11
C TRP A 223 -5.94 18.09 -5.30
N VAL A 224 -5.48 17.02 -4.66
CA VAL A 224 -6.36 16.16 -3.86
C VAL A 224 -6.66 16.82 -2.51
N CYS A 225 -5.66 17.46 -1.88
CA CYS A 225 -5.86 18.16 -0.62
C CYS A 225 -6.84 19.34 -0.77
N LEU A 226 -6.76 20.13 -1.85
CA LEU A 226 -7.66 21.25 -2.11
C LEU A 226 -9.11 20.83 -2.29
N LEU A 227 -9.37 19.66 -2.87
CA LEU A 227 -10.73 19.13 -3.05
C LEU A 227 -11.44 18.83 -1.72
N TYR A 228 -10.71 18.59 -0.63
CA TYR A 228 -11.26 18.23 0.67
C TYR A 228 -11.07 19.29 1.76
N THR A 229 -10.23 20.29 1.53
CA THR A 229 -9.98 21.40 2.46
C THR A 229 -10.69 22.68 2.06
N SER A 230 -11.29 22.74 0.85
CA SER A 230 -12.09 23.87 0.42
C SER A 230 -13.38 23.92 1.28
N PRO A 231 -13.63 25.00 2.03
CA PRO A 231 -14.89 25.17 2.73
C PRO A 231 -16.00 25.32 1.68
N SER A 232 -16.91 24.35 1.67
CA SER A 232 -18.18 24.41 0.93
C SER A 232 -19.20 25.22 1.72
#